data_39aa0896eac6c46cdda263f259fc7793
#
_entry.id   39aa0896eac6c46cdda263f259fc7793
#
_cell.length_a   1.000
_cell.length_b   1.000
_cell.length_c   1.000
_cell.angle_alpha   90.00
_cell.angle_beta   90.00
_cell.angle_gamma   90.00
#
_symmetry.space_group_name_H-M   'P 1'
#
loop_
_entity.id
_entity.type
_entity.pdbx_description
1 polymer ?
#
loop_
_entity_poly.entity_id
_entity_poly.type
_entity_poly.pdbx_seq_one_letter_code
_entity_poly.pdbx_strand_id
1 'polypeptide(L)'
;MSSLPRCSCRPQRNSCAALLLACLSLASALTLAIPAHASAADKDSNPTPQALADLEQRADRAKPREQAFLYTELVHEMTEQAGHQISSGETEQAAATLKQVNRYAHLIHLNLARDTKQVKNAEMLMRNTTYRLGQFLHLVNGDDQKTVQDTLVQLDQVNEELLTQVFQH
;
A
#
# COMPACT_ATOMS: atom_id res chain seq x y z
N MET A 1 -6.10 -62.48 30.21
CA MET A 1 -5.20 -63.44 29.58
C MET A 1 -4.28 -62.68 28.71
N SER A 2 -3.10 -62.47 29.25
CA SER A 2 -1.81 -62.91 28.70
C SER A 2 -1.37 -62.03 27.53
N SER A 3 -0.25 -61.47 27.42
CA SER A 3 0.99 -61.40 28.21
C SER A 3 1.93 -60.47 27.45
N LEU A 4 2.65 -59.61 28.16
CA LEU A 4 3.86 -58.92 27.66
C LEU A 4 4.98 -59.97 27.39
N PRO A 5 5.96 -59.67 26.58
CA PRO A 5 7.28 -59.59 27.16
C PRO A 5 8.14 -58.37 26.81
N ARG A 6 8.86 -58.02 27.84
CA ARG A 6 10.09 -57.22 27.87
C ARG A 6 11.21 -57.90 27.08
N CYS A 7 12.14 -57.08 26.64
CA CYS A 7 13.60 -57.30 26.67
C CYS A 7 14.27 -56.20 25.80
N SER A 8 15.33 -55.61 26.05
CA SER A 8 16.40 -55.65 27.03
C SER A 8 17.52 -54.72 26.52
N CYS A 9 18.08 -54.01 27.43
CA CYS A 9 19.27 -53.16 27.33
C CYS A 9 20.40 -53.76 26.51
N ARG A 10 21.18 -52.90 25.86
CA ARG A 10 22.65 -52.92 26.08
C ARG A 10 23.31 -51.61 25.69
N PRO A 11 24.16 -51.06 26.53
CA PRO A 11 25.01 -49.93 26.21
C PRO A 11 26.33 -50.40 25.62
N GLN A 12 26.86 -49.68 24.64
CA GLN A 12 28.23 -49.94 24.20
C GLN A 12 29.06 -48.66 24.36
N ARG A 13 29.81 -48.66 25.44
CA ARG A 13 31.00 -47.80 25.67
C ARG A 13 32.17 -48.36 24.85
N ASN A 14 32.86 -47.53 24.14
CA ASN A 14 34.31 -47.60 23.89
C ASN A 14 34.74 -46.19 23.46
N SER A 15 35.35 -45.51 24.28
CA SER A 15 36.74 -45.24 24.62
C SER A 15 37.71 -45.40 23.46
N CYS A 16 38.34 -44.33 23.09
CA CYS A 16 39.78 -44.05 22.90
C CYS A 16 39.93 -42.70 22.26
N ALA A 17 40.31 -41.69 22.97
CA ALA A 17 41.67 -41.26 23.22
C ALA A 17 42.31 -40.52 22.04
N ALA A 18 42.51 -39.23 22.28
CA ALA A 18 43.63 -38.37 21.92
C ALA A 18 44.02 -38.23 20.45
N LEU A 19 43.94 -37.02 19.98
CA LEU A 19 45.15 -36.28 19.51
C LEU A 19 44.79 -34.82 19.21
N LEU A 20 45.48 -33.97 19.90
CA LEU A 20 45.64 -32.55 19.66
C LEU A 20 46.06 -32.27 18.22
N LEU A 21 45.45 -31.27 17.59
CA LEU A 21 46.18 -30.33 16.76
C LEU A 21 45.32 -29.07 16.50
N ALA A 22 45.90 -27.98 16.90
CA ALA A 22 45.44 -26.61 16.67
C ALA A 22 45.26 -26.34 15.18
N CYS A 23 44.12 -25.80 14.81
CA CYS A 23 44.01 -24.96 13.62
C CYS A 23 43.21 -23.73 13.98
N LEU A 24 43.95 -22.65 14.18
CA LEU A 24 43.45 -21.28 14.07
C LEU A 24 42.77 -21.16 12.69
N SER A 25 41.50 -21.04 12.64
CA SER A 25 40.79 -20.57 11.44
C SER A 25 40.02 -19.31 11.77
N LEU A 26 40.52 -18.21 11.20
CA LEU A 26 39.93 -16.90 11.11
C LEU A 26 38.40 -17.00 10.89
N ALA A 27 37.65 -16.57 11.87
CA ALA A 27 36.23 -16.22 11.69
C ALA A 27 36.18 -14.93 10.90
N SER A 28 36.07 -15.03 9.58
CA SER A 28 35.70 -13.92 8.73
C SER A 28 34.22 -13.60 8.98
N ALA A 29 33.97 -12.59 9.79
CA ALA A 29 32.65 -11.96 9.91
C ALA A 29 32.27 -11.37 8.55
N LEU A 30 31.52 -12.12 7.77
CA LEU A 30 30.89 -11.66 6.56
C LEU A 30 29.70 -10.77 7.00
N THR A 31 29.96 -9.49 7.23
CA THR A 31 28.91 -8.49 7.35
C THR A 31 28.22 -8.40 6.01
N LEU A 32 27.06 -9.04 5.90
CA LEU A 32 26.10 -8.74 4.83
C LEU A 32 25.68 -7.27 5.00
N ALA A 33 26.37 -6.37 4.33
CA ALA A 33 25.87 -5.06 4.06
C ALA A 33 24.64 -5.22 3.15
N ILE A 34 23.46 -5.21 3.75
CA ILE A 34 22.21 -5.05 3.02
C ILE A 34 22.29 -3.66 2.40
N PRO A 35 22.38 -3.53 1.06
CA PRO A 35 22.25 -2.22 0.47
C PRO A 35 20.83 -1.75 0.78
N ALA A 36 20.71 -0.72 1.61
CA ALA A 36 19.49 0.07 1.66
C ALA A 36 19.29 0.64 0.25
N HIS A 37 18.51 -0.06 -0.56
CA HIS A 37 17.98 0.52 -1.78
C HIS A 37 17.07 1.64 -1.33
N ALA A 38 17.62 2.86 -1.27
CA ALA A 38 16.82 4.06 -1.38
C ALA A 38 16.18 3.96 -2.77
N SER A 39 14.99 3.39 -2.86
CA SER A 39 14.13 3.53 -4.01
C SER A 39 13.86 5.02 -4.14
N ALA A 40 14.63 5.68 -5.01
CA ALA A 40 14.16 6.90 -5.61
C ALA A 40 12.84 6.51 -6.28
N ALA A 41 11.73 6.96 -5.68
CA ALA A 41 10.41 6.76 -6.24
C ALA A 41 10.41 7.38 -7.62
N ASP A 42 10.48 6.53 -8.62
CA ASP A 42 10.24 6.91 -10.01
C ASP A 42 8.80 7.39 -10.07
N LYS A 43 8.60 8.69 -10.29
CA LYS A 43 7.27 9.33 -10.24
C LYS A 43 6.30 8.83 -11.32
N ASP A 44 6.76 7.96 -12.20
CA ASP A 44 5.98 7.36 -13.29
C ASP A 44 5.75 5.83 -13.10
N SER A 45 6.13 5.27 -11.95
CA SER A 45 5.90 3.85 -11.69
C SER A 45 4.47 3.61 -11.22
N ASN A 46 3.77 2.73 -11.94
CA ASN A 46 2.45 2.23 -11.53
C ASN A 46 2.52 1.71 -10.08
N PRO A 47 1.65 2.17 -9.16
CA PRO A 47 1.68 1.73 -7.78
C PRO A 47 1.47 0.22 -7.68
N THR A 48 2.32 -0.45 -6.92
CA THR A 48 2.21 -1.89 -6.74
C THR A 48 1.03 -2.23 -5.83
N PRO A 49 0.35 -3.38 -6.03
CA PRO A 49 -0.74 -3.80 -5.13
C PRO A 49 -0.31 -3.85 -3.65
N GLN A 50 0.95 -4.21 -3.39
CA GLN A 50 1.50 -4.22 -2.04
C GLN A 50 1.60 -2.81 -1.46
N ALA A 51 2.08 -1.84 -2.23
CA ALA A 51 2.19 -0.45 -1.78
C ALA A 51 0.82 0.16 -1.45
N LEU A 52 -0.21 -0.16 -2.27
CA LEU A 52 -1.59 0.26 -2.00
C LEU A 52 -2.14 -0.37 -0.72
N ALA A 53 -1.93 -1.67 -0.52
CA ALA A 53 -2.37 -2.36 0.69
C ALA A 53 -1.68 -1.81 1.96
N ASP A 54 -0.38 -1.52 1.88
CA ASP A 54 0.37 -0.92 2.98
C ASP A 54 -0.12 0.50 3.29
N LEU A 55 -0.46 1.29 2.27
CA LEU A 55 -1.01 2.64 2.43
C LEU A 55 -2.42 2.59 3.04
N GLU A 56 -3.29 1.69 2.56
CA GLU A 56 -4.61 1.44 3.15
C GLU A 56 -4.50 1.11 4.64
N GLN A 57 -3.63 0.15 4.99
CA GLN A 57 -3.43 -0.24 6.38
C GLN A 57 -2.92 0.93 7.25
N ARG A 58 -2.05 1.78 6.69
CA ARG A 58 -1.58 2.99 7.38
C ARG A 58 -2.72 3.98 7.61
N ALA A 59 -3.57 4.20 6.60
CA ALA A 59 -4.73 5.09 6.70
C ALA A 59 -5.72 4.60 7.76
N ASP A 60 -6.05 3.31 7.76
CA ASP A 60 -6.99 2.71 8.71
C ASP A 60 -6.50 2.78 10.17
N ARG A 61 -5.18 2.69 10.38
CA ARG A 61 -4.57 2.74 11.72
C ARG A 61 -4.20 4.15 12.18
N ALA A 62 -4.27 5.12 11.32
CA ALA A 62 -3.91 6.50 11.61
C ALA A 62 -4.89 7.14 12.60
N LYS A 63 -4.44 8.21 13.25
CA LYS A 63 -5.32 9.02 14.09
C LYS A 63 -6.35 9.74 13.21
N PRO A 64 -7.58 9.97 13.68
CA PRO A 64 -8.64 10.59 12.87
C PRO A 64 -8.21 11.88 12.16
N ARG A 65 -7.43 12.74 12.83
CA ARG A 65 -6.90 13.99 12.25
C ARG A 65 -5.87 13.82 11.12
N GLU A 66 -5.35 12.62 10.91
CA GLU A 66 -4.35 12.26 9.90
C GLU A 66 -4.96 11.41 8.78
N GLN A 67 -6.11 10.77 9.04
CA GLN A 67 -6.74 9.83 8.11
C GLN A 67 -7.14 10.48 6.80
N ALA A 68 -7.72 11.69 6.84
CA ALA A 68 -8.17 12.38 5.62
C ALA A 68 -7.04 12.53 4.61
N PHE A 69 -5.84 12.92 5.04
CA PHE A 69 -4.68 13.05 4.16
C PHE A 69 -4.23 11.69 3.61
N LEU A 70 -4.13 10.66 4.44
CA LEU A 70 -3.71 9.33 4.01
C LEU A 70 -4.70 8.68 3.03
N TYR A 71 -6.01 8.88 3.23
CA TYR A 71 -7.01 8.47 2.24
C TYR A 71 -6.91 9.27 0.94
N THR A 72 -6.51 10.55 1.00
CA THR A 72 -6.24 11.34 -0.21
C THR A 72 -5.03 10.79 -0.98
N GLU A 73 -3.95 10.40 -0.28
CA GLU A 73 -2.82 9.70 -0.91
C GLU A 73 -3.29 8.39 -1.57
N LEU A 74 -4.11 7.60 -0.89
CA LEU A 74 -4.62 6.33 -1.42
C LEU A 74 -5.51 6.55 -2.65
N VAL A 75 -6.41 7.55 -2.62
CA VAL A 75 -7.23 7.95 -3.77
C VAL A 75 -6.38 8.35 -4.95
N HIS A 76 -5.30 9.11 -4.72
CA HIS A 76 -4.36 9.52 -5.76
C HIS A 76 -3.70 8.31 -6.43
N GLU A 77 -3.07 7.44 -5.64
CA GLU A 77 -2.37 6.26 -6.15
C GLU A 77 -3.31 5.29 -6.88
N MET A 78 -4.51 5.07 -6.36
CA MET A 78 -5.51 4.23 -7.02
C MET A 78 -6.04 4.86 -8.32
N THR A 79 -6.11 6.19 -8.40
CA THR A 79 -6.50 6.89 -9.63
C THR A 79 -5.42 6.74 -10.70
N GLU A 80 -4.13 6.82 -10.35
CA GLU A 80 -3.03 6.54 -11.28
C GLU A 80 -3.09 5.08 -11.77
N GLN A 81 -3.35 4.13 -10.87
CA GLN A 81 -3.56 2.72 -11.26
C GLN A 81 -4.73 2.57 -12.23
N ALA A 82 -5.88 3.19 -11.96
CA ALA A 82 -7.03 3.15 -12.87
C ALA A 82 -6.68 3.74 -14.24
N GLY A 83 -5.92 4.83 -14.27
CA GLY A 83 -5.43 5.43 -15.52
C GLY A 83 -4.55 4.50 -16.33
N HIS A 84 -3.63 3.76 -15.69
CA HIS A 84 -2.84 2.72 -16.35
C HIS A 84 -3.72 1.59 -16.91
N GLN A 85 -4.71 1.12 -16.15
CA GLN A 85 -5.64 0.09 -16.57
C GLN A 85 -6.48 0.54 -17.78
N ILE A 86 -6.97 1.79 -17.77
CA ILE A 86 -7.68 2.38 -18.92
C ILE A 86 -6.77 2.40 -20.14
N SER A 87 -5.55 2.88 -19.98
CA SER A 87 -4.58 3.00 -21.08
C SER A 87 -4.17 1.64 -21.66
N SER A 88 -4.20 0.59 -20.85
CA SER A 88 -3.93 -0.81 -21.25
C SER A 88 -5.17 -1.53 -21.80
N GLY A 89 -6.35 -0.90 -21.78
CA GLY A 89 -7.60 -1.51 -22.23
C GLY A 89 -8.24 -2.46 -21.19
N GLU A 90 -7.78 -2.44 -19.95
CA GLU A 90 -8.29 -3.26 -18.84
C GLU A 90 -9.48 -2.57 -18.15
N THR A 91 -10.52 -2.28 -18.91
CA THR A 91 -11.62 -1.39 -18.47
C THR A 91 -12.41 -1.94 -17.29
N GLU A 92 -12.62 -3.26 -17.21
CA GLU A 92 -13.30 -3.89 -16.05
C GLU A 92 -12.50 -3.70 -14.76
N GLN A 93 -11.16 -3.83 -14.83
CA GLN A 93 -10.29 -3.61 -13.69
C GLN A 93 -10.28 -2.13 -13.29
N ALA A 94 -10.23 -1.23 -14.27
CA ALA A 94 -10.32 0.20 -14.05
C ALA A 94 -11.63 0.58 -13.34
N ALA A 95 -12.76 0.05 -13.78
CA ALA A 95 -14.06 0.29 -13.15
C ALA A 95 -14.09 -0.21 -11.69
N ALA A 96 -13.50 -1.38 -11.42
CA ALA A 96 -13.38 -1.91 -10.06
C ALA A 96 -12.47 -1.01 -9.19
N THR A 97 -11.36 -0.53 -9.72
CA THR A 97 -10.45 0.40 -9.04
C THR A 97 -11.13 1.74 -8.76
N LEU A 98 -11.84 2.32 -9.72
CA LEU A 98 -12.58 3.57 -9.55
C LEU A 98 -13.70 3.45 -8.50
N LYS A 99 -14.33 2.28 -8.39
CA LYS A 99 -15.28 2.02 -7.31
C LYS A 99 -14.63 2.09 -5.93
N GLN A 100 -13.38 1.61 -5.80
CA GLN A 100 -12.63 1.76 -4.54
C GLN A 100 -12.21 3.23 -4.31
N VAL A 101 -11.81 3.95 -5.35
CA VAL A 101 -11.54 5.40 -5.28
C VAL A 101 -12.74 6.13 -4.69
N ASN A 102 -13.96 5.87 -5.19
CA ASN A 102 -15.20 6.47 -4.67
C ASN A 102 -15.43 6.13 -3.20
N ARG A 103 -15.17 4.90 -2.78
CA ARG A 103 -15.26 4.49 -1.37
C ARG A 103 -14.32 5.30 -0.48
N TYR A 104 -13.05 5.45 -0.88
CA TYR A 104 -12.07 6.20 -0.08
C TYR A 104 -12.31 7.71 -0.14
N ALA A 105 -12.79 8.25 -1.25
CA ALA A 105 -13.25 9.63 -1.34
C ALA A 105 -14.35 9.93 -0.31
N HIS A 106 -15.30 9.02 -0.13
CA HIS A 106 -16.30 9.15 0.92
C HIS A 106 -15.70 9.08 2.33
N LEU A 107 -14.66 8.27 2.57
CA LEU A 107 -13.96 8.24 3.85
C LEU A 107 -13.20 9.54 4.14
N ILE A 108 -12.67 10.22 3.12
CA ILE A 108 -12.08 11.56 3.29
C ILE A 108 -13.13 12.51 3.84
N HIS A 109 -14.30 12.60 3.19
CA HIS A 109 -15.43 13.43 3.65
C HIS A 109 -15.78 13.17 5.13
N LEU A 110 -15.93 11.90 5.53
CA LEU A 110 -16.28 11.54 6.90
C LEU A 110 -15.20 11.86 7.94
N ASN A 111 -13.94 11.94 7.52
CA ASN A 111 -12.80 12.20 8.40
C ASN A 111 -12.34 13.66 8.39
N LEU A 112 -13.00 14.54 7.64
CA LEU A 112 -12.71 15.97 7.67
C LEU A 112 -13.25 16.58 8.96
N ALA A 113 -12.35 17.12 9.78
CA ALA A 113 -12.65 17.80 11.02
C ALA A 113 -11.84 19.10 11.10
N ARG A 114 -12.22 20.01 12.01
CA ARG A 114 -11.54 21.30 12.16
C ARG A 114 -10.05 21.21 12.49
N ASP A 115 -9.61 20.11 13.11
CA ASP A 115 -8.21 19.87 13.48
C ASP A 115 -7.49 18.91 12.54
N THR A 116 -8.06 18.63 11.34
CA THR A 116 -7.46 17.77 10.32
C THR A 116 -6.10 18.32 9.92
N LYS A 117 -5.09 17.44 9.99
CA LYS A 117 -3.73 17.79 9.60
C LYS A 117 -3.57 17.71 8.06
N GLN A 118 -2.63 18.51 7.56
CA GLN A 118 -2.21 18.49 6.14
C GLN A 118 -3.34 18.78 5.14
N VAL A 119 -4.40 19.51 5.56
CA VAL A 119 -5.55 19.81 4.70
C VAL A 119 -5.12 20.47 3.39
N LYS A 120 -4.17 21.41 3.45
CA LYS A 120 -3.64 22.07 2.25
C LYS A 120 -2.95 21.08 1.31
N ASN A 121 -2.19 20.13 1.86
CA ASN A 121 -1.53 19.11 1.04
C ASN A 121 -2.57 18.14 0.44
N ALA A 122 -3.60 17.78 1.22
CA ALA A 122 -4.71 16.96 0.74
C ALA A 122 -5.46 17.66 -0.40
N GLU A 123 -5.79 18.95 -0.27
CA GLU A 123 -6.45 19.73 -1.35
C GLU A 123 -5.59 19.76 -2.62
N MET A 124 -4.32 20.10 -2.49
CA MET A 124 -3.41 20.15 -3.65
C MET A 124 -3.30 18.80 -4.35
N LEU A 125 -3.22 17.71 -3.58
CA LEU A 125 -3.15 16.36 -4.12
C LEU A 125 -4.47 15.95 -4.77
N MET A 126 -5.62 16.24 -4.13
CA MET A 126 -6.95 15.94 -4.67
C MET A 126 -7.19 16.66 -5.99
N ARG A 127 -6.87 17.95 -6.07
CA ARG A 127 -6.98 18.74 -7.31
C ARG A 127 -6.12 18.14 -8.43
N ASN A 128 -4.90 17.71 -8.13
CA ASN A 128 -4.06 17.02 -9.11
C ASN A 128 -4.68 15.69 -9.54
N THR A 129 -5.23 14.93 -8.61
CA THR A 129 -5.90 13.65 -8.87
C THR A 129 -7.10 13.82 -9.80
N THR A 130 -7.97 14.79 -9.52
CA THR A 130 -9.13 15.12 -10.37
C THR A 130 -8.69 15.51 -11.77
N TYR A 131 -7.66 16.37 -11.88
CA TYR A 131 -7.11 16.76 -13.19
C TYR A 131 -6.59 15.54 -13.97
N ARG A 132 -5.83 14.66 -13.33
CA ARG A 132 -5.29 13.43 -13.92
C ARG A 132 -6.41 12.50 -14.40
N LEU A 133 -7.41 12.24 -13.55
CA LEU A 133 -8.55 11.40 -13.92
C LEU A 133 -9.32 11.99 -15.13
N GLY A 134 -9.47 13.30 -15.17
CA GLY A 134 -10.10 14.00 -16.31
C GLY A 134 -9.41 13.76 -17.65
N GLN A 135 -8.09 13.55 -17.65
CA GLN A 135 -7.36 13.23 -18.87
C GLN A 135 -7.73 11.87 -19.45
N PHE A 136 -8.14 10.91 -18.62
CA PHE A 136 -8.54 9.57 -19.08
C PHE A 136 -9.98 9.51 -19.62
N LEU A 137 -10.80 10.53 -19.37
CA LEU A 137 -12.19 10.59 -19.84
C LEU A 137 -12.32 10.44 -21.37
N HIS A 138 -11.31 10.89 -22.10
CA HIS A 138 -11.28 10.81 -23.57
C HIS A 138 -10.82 9.45 -24.11
N LEU A 139 -10.31 8.58 -23.25
CA LEU A 139 -9.82 7.25 -23.61
C LEU A 139 -10.87 6.16 -23.46
N VAL A 140 -12.00 6.49 -22.82
CA VAL A 140 -13.09 5.55 -22.51
C VAL A 140 -14.38 5.96 -23.20
N ASN A 141 -15.29 5.01 -23.41
CA ASN A 141 -16.58 5.23 -24.04
C ASN A 141 -17.69 4.48 -23.28
N GLY A 142 -18.93 4.87 -23.53
CA GLY A 142 -20.11 4.19 -23.00
C GLY A 142 -20.18 4.18 -21.47
N ASP A 143 -20.39 3.01 -20.90
CA ASP A 143 -20.55 2.84 -19.44
C ASP A 143 -19.26 3.13 -18.67
N ASP A 144 -18.10 2.86 -19.26
CA ASP A 144 -16.80 3.17 -18.67
C ASP A 144 -16.60 4.68 -18.58
N GLN A 145 -17.00 5.43 -19.60
CA GLN A 145 -16.95 6.90 -19.59
C GLN A 145 -17.83 7.46 -18.48
N LYS A 146 -19.03 6.88 -18.30
CA LYS A 146 -19.92 7.28 -17.22
C LYS A 146 -19.29 7.02 -15.85
N THR A 147 -18.65 5.87 -15.66
CA THR A 147 -17.96 5.52 -14.39
C THR A 147 -16.87 6.53 -14.06
N VAL A 148 -16.03 6.91 -15.04
CA VAL A 148 -14.99 7.94 -14.86
C VAL A 148 -15.62 9.28 -14.52
N GLN A 149 -16.70 9.68 -15.22
CA GLN A 149 -17.37 10.95 -15.00
C GLN A 149 -18.03 11.03 -13.61
N ASP A 150 -18.72 9.96 -13.18
CA ASP A 150 -19.33 9.90 -11.85
C ASP A 150 -18.25 9.99 -10.74
N THR A 151 -17.09 9.36 -10.96
CA THR A 151 -15.95 9.45 -10.04
C THR A 151 -15.37 10.87 -10.01
N LEU A 152 -15.23 11.53 -11.16
CA LEU A 152 -14.77 12.93 -11.22
C LEU A 152 -15.66 13.86 -10.41
N VAL A 153 -16.97 13.75 -10.55
CA VAL A 153 -17.94 14.56 -9.79
C VAL A 153 -17.74 14.36 -8.28
N GLN A 154 -17.51 13.14 -7.83
CA GLN A 154 -17.29 12.87 -6.42
C GLN A 154 -15.94 13.41 -5.92
N LEU A 155 -14.86 13.29 -6.70
CA LEU A 155 -13.57 13.85 -6.34
C LEU A 155 -13.60 15.39 -6.31
N ASP A 156 -14.31 16.03 -7.25
CA ASP A 156 -14.51 17.48 -7.24
C ASP A 156 -15.25 17.94 -5.98
N GLN A 157 -16.29 17.21 -5.55
CA GLN A 157 -16.99 17.52 -4.32
C GLN A 157 -16.04 17.44 -3.10
N VAL A 158 -15.26 16.39 -2.99
CA VAL A 158 -14.26 16.26 -1.89
C VAL A 158 -13.21 17.37 -1.96
N ASN A 159 -12.78 17.76 -3.16
CA ASN A 159 -11.84 18.85 -3.35
C ASN A 159 -12.39 20.20 -2.85
N GLU A 160 -13.65 20.50 -3.13
CA GLU A 160 -14.34 21.70 -2.62
C GLU A 160 -14.46 21.70 -1.10
N GLU A 161 -14.71 20.56 -0.49
CA GLU A 161 -14.74 20.40 0.97
C GLU A 161 -13.37 20.64 1.59
N LEU A 162 -12.31 20.06 1.00
CA LEU A 162 -10.93 20.28 1.42
C LEU A 162 -10.54 21.77 1.28
N LEU A 163 -10.88 22.39 0.16
CA LEU A 163 -10.65 23.81 -0.10
C LEU A 163 -11.34 24.69 0.97
N THR A 164 -12.59 24.37 1.29
CA THR A 164 -13.34 25.06 2.34
C THR A 164 -12.62 24.96 3.69
N GLN A 165 -12.09 23.78 4.03
CA GLN A 165 -11.33 23.58 5.27
C GLN A 165 -10.02 24.39 5.27
N VAL A 166 -9.32 24.51 4.14
CA VAL A 166 -8.09 25.33 4.02
C VAL A 166 -8.34 26.80 4.39
N PHE A 167 -9.52 27.33 4.03
CA PHE A 167 -9.86 28.73 4.30
C PHE A 167 -10.46 28.96 5.71
N GLN A 168 -10.82 27.89 6.43
CA GLN A 168 -11.32 27.99 7.82
C GLN A 168 -10.20 27.92 8.87
N HIS A 169 -8.98 27.63 8.46
CA HIS A 169 -7.76 27.60 9.28
C HIS A 169 -6.87 28.79 9.02
#